data_913783d434c6f66976867fd79f7401ce
#
_entry.id   913783d434c6f66976867fd79f7401ce
#
_cell.length_a   1.000
_cell.length_b   1.000
_cell.length_c   1.000
_cell.angle_alpha   90.00
_cell.angle_beta   90.00
_cell.angle_gamma   90.00
#
_symmetry.space_group_name_H-M   'P 1'
#
loop_
_entity.id
_entity.type
_entity.pdbx_description
1 polymer ?
#
loop_
_entity_poly.entity_id
_entity_poly.type
_entity_poly.pdbx_seq_one_letter_code
_entity_poly.pdbx_strand_id
1 'polypeptide(L)'
;MFKYFFIFISLILFSNTHASNKDKIIENLQNTQNLKFKFEQNINGKIENGNCTIQYPKKIYCKYLKNNKILVSNGKSLVIKTKTSFYRYPLNKTPLNLILDKKFLIKKIHNLKEEILD
;
A
#
# COMPACT_ATOMS: atom_id res chain seq x y z
N MET A 1 26.04 -20.19 -39.60
CA MET A 1 25.38 -20.92 -38.54
C MET A 1 25.51 -20.22 -37.18
N PHE A 2 26.69 -19.80 -36.78
CA PHE A 2 26.86 -19.18 -35.47
C PHE A 2 26.08 -17.88 -35.28
N LYS A 3 25.89 -17.07 -36.32
CA LYS A 3 25.11 -15.82 -36.21
C LYS A 3 23.66 -16.07 -35.81
N TYR A 4 23.04 -17.10 -36.36
CA TYR A 4 21.64 -17.41 -36.08
C TYR A 4 21.46 -18.00 -34.69
N PHE A 5 22.45 -18.75 -34.22
CA PHE A 5 22.43 -19.30 -32.87
C PHE A 5 22.49 -18.19 -31.79
N PHE A 6 23.32 -17.17 -31.99
CA PHE A 6 23.39 -16.04 -31.08
C PHE A 6 22.10 -15.21 -31.04
N ILE A 7 21.47 -15.01 -32.21
CA ILE A 7 20.20 -14.29 -32.31
C ILE A 7 19.11 -15.06 -31.56
N PHE A 8 19.09 -16.37 -31.69
CA PHE A 8 18.09 -17.22 -31.01
C PHE A 8 18.26 -17.18 -29.48
N ILE A 9 19.48 -17.23 -28.97
CA ILE A 9 19.75 -17.11 -27.53
C ILE A 9 19.35 -15.73 -27.02
N SER A 10 19.62 -14.67 -27.78
CA SER A 10 19.23 -13.32 -27.42
C SER A 10 17.71 -13.18 -27.28
N LEU A 11 16.93 -13.78 -28.15
CA LEU A 11 15.47 -13.79 -28.07
C LEU A 11 14.96 -14.52 -26.83
N ILE A 12 15.57 -15.63 -26.46
CA ILE A 12 15.21 -16.37 -25.23
C ILE A 12 15.48 -15.53 -23.98
N LEU A 13 16.61 -14.83 -23.93
CA LEU A 13 16.95 -13.93 -22.83
C LEU A 13 15.94 -12.78 -22.71
N PHE A 14 15.49 -12.20 -23.81
CA PHE A 14 14.46 -11.17 -23.78
C PHE A 14 13.12 -11.67 -23.26
N SER A 15 12.73 -12.89 -23.59
CA SER A 15 11.46 -13.45 -23.11
C SER A 15 11.41 -13.69 -21.61
N ASN A 16 12.58 -13.82 -20.94
CA ASN A 16 12.65 -14.03 -19.49
C ASN A 16 12.69 -12.73 -18.68
N THR A 17 12.68 -11.55 -19.31
CA THR A 17 12.77 -10.26 -18.61
C THR A 17 11.42 -9.66 -18.25
N HIS A 18 10.32 -10.28 -18.66
CA HIS A 18 8.97 -9.81 -18.37
C HIS A 18 8.39 -10.44 -17.10
N ALA A 19 9.06 -10.25 -15.96
CA ALA A 19 8.40 -10.48 -14.69
C ALA A 19 7.29 -9.44 -14.56
N SER A 20 6.06 -9.87 -14.33
CA SER A 20 4.90 -8.99 -14.17
C SER A 20 5.15 -8.01 -13.01
N ASN A 21 4.86 -6.72 -13.21
CA ASN A 21 4.91 -5.72 -12.14
C ASN A 21 3.98 -6.10 -11.00
N LYS A 22 2.86 -6.70 -11.31
CA LYS A 22 1.90 -7.23 -10.36
C LYS A 22 2.53 -8.26 -9.42
N ASP A 23 3.29 -9.22 -9.94
CA ASP A 23 3.95 -10.24 -9.13
C ASP A 23 5.01 -9.64 -8.21
N LYS A 24 5.75 -8.63 -8.68
CA LYS A 24 6.73 -7.92 -7.86
C LYS A 24 6.08 -7.15 -6.72
N ILE A 25 4.96 -6.49 -6.98
CA ILE A 25 4.20 -5.76 -5.96
C ILE A 25 3.70 -6.72 -4.89
N ILE A 26 3.14 -7.85 -5.28
CA ILE A 26 2.65 -8.87 -4.34
C ILE A 26 3.79 -9.43 -3.49
N GLU A 27 4.91 -9.77 -4.10
CA GLU A 27 6.08 -10.28 -3.39
C GLU A 27 6.59 -9.26 -2.37
N ASN A 28 6.73 -8.00 -2.77
CA ASN A 28 7.17 -6.93 -1.88
C ASN A 28 6.19 -6.75 -0.72
N LEU A 29 4.90 -6.80 -0.98
CA LEU A 29 3.88 -6.66 0.06
C LEU A 29 3.91 -7.84 1.04
N GLN A 30 4.08 -9.07 0.55
CA GLN A 30 4.19 -10.26 1.40
C GLN A 30 5.38 -10.18 2.36
N ASN A 31 6.48 -9.58 1.93
CA ASN A 31 7.72 -9.46 2.70
C ASN A 31 7.75 -8.19 3.56
N THR A 32 6.76 -7.31 3.43
CA THR A 32 6.73 -6.05 4.17
C THR A 32 5.99 -6.24 5.49
N GLN A 33 6.65 -5.95 6.60
CA GLN A 33 6.03 -5.90 7.92
C GLN A 33 5.68 -4.48 8.32
N ASN A 34 6.53 -3.52 7.96
CA ASN A 34 6.35 -2.11 8.25
C ASN A 34 6.38 -1.32 6.95
N LEU A 35 5.47 -0.37 6.82
CA LEU A 35 5.38 0.50 5.66
C LEU A 35 5.27 1.95 6.14
N LYS A 36 6.18 2.80 5.67
CA LYS A 36 6.14 4.25 5.93
C LYS A 36 5.84 4.98 4.63
N PHE A 37 4.89 5.92 4.68
CA PHE A 37 4.54 6.70 3.51
C PHE A 37 4.05 8.09 3.89
N LYS A 38 4.13 9.00 2.92
CA LYS A 38 3.53 10.33 3.00
C LYS A 38 2.23 10.32 2.23
N PHE A 39 1.25 11.05 2.71
CA PHE A 39 -0.02 11.18 2.03
C PHE A 39 -0.42 12.64 1.85
N GLU A 40 -1.27 12.86 0.86
CA GLU A 40 -1.91 14.13 0.60
C GLU A 40 -3.39 13.86 0.35
N GLN A 41 -4.27 14.56 1.08
CA GLN A 41 -5.71 14.47 0.93
C GLN A 41 -6.28 15.81 0.52
N ASN A 42 -7.18 15.79 -0.45
CA ASN A 42 -7.97 16.96 -0.82
C ASN A 42 -9.43 16.71 -0.42
N ILE A 43 -9.89 17.44 0.60
CA ILE A 43 -11.26 17.35 1.09
C ILE A 43 -11.92 18.71 0.89
N ASN A 44 -12.83 18.79 -0.08
CA ASN A 44 -13.57 20.02 -0.40
C ASN A 44 -12.66 21.23 -0.65
N GLY A 45 -11.58 21.03 -1.39
CA GLY A 45 -10.62 22.09 -1.68
C GLY A 45 -9.57 22.33 -0.61
N LYS A 46 -9.67 21.68 0.54
CA LYS A 46 -8.71 21.79 1.61
C LYS A 46 -7.71 20.63 1.51
N ILE A 47 -6.43 20.97 1.43
CA ILE A 47 -5.35 19.98 1.31
C ILE A 47 -4.79 19.68 2.70
N GLU A 48 -4.78 18.40 3.06
CA GLU A 48 -4.15 17.90 4.28
C GLU A 48 -3.02 16.95 3.91
N ASN A 49 -1.87 17.13 4.53
CA ASN A 49 -0.68 16.30 4.34
C ASN A 49 -0.30 15.62 5.63
N GLY A 50 0.31 14.46 5.53
CA GLY A 50 0.78 13.75 6.71
C GLY A 50 1.72 12.61 6.38
N ASN A 51 2.20 11.99 7.46
CA ASN A 51 3.07 10.82 7.40
C ASN A 51 2.37 9.68 8.12
N CYS A 52 2.38 8.50 7.51
CA CYS A 52 1.82 7.31 8.09
C CYS A 52 2.85 6.19 8.20
N THR A 53 2.72 5.39 9.24
CA THR A 53 3.45 4.13 9.40
C THR A 53 2.44 3.03 9.62
N ILE A 54 2.49 2.00 8.80
CA ILE A 54 1.69 0.79 8.97
C ILE A 54 2.59 -0.31 9.49
N GLN A 55 2.14 -0.99 10.54
CA GLN A 55 2.74 -2.21 11.03
C GLN A 55 1.70 -3.32 10.91
N TYR A 56 1.92 -4.23 9.99
CA TYR A 56 1.00 -5.34 9.80
C TYR A 56 1.13 -6.36 10.95
N PRO A 57 0.02 -6.98 11.37
CA PRO A 57 -1.35 -6.72 10.92
C PRO A 57 -2.02 -5.56 11.67
N LYS A 58 -2.78 -4.78 10.93
CA LYS A 58 -3.84 -3.87 11.41
C LYS A 58 -3.43 -2.73 12.34
N LYS A 59 -2.15 -2.40 12.42
CA LYS A 59 -1.68 -1.24 13.18
C LYS A 59 -1.29 -0.12 12.23
N ILE A 60 -1.73 1.09 12.53
CA ILE A 60 -1.37 2.28 11.77
C ILE A 60 -1.19 3.46 12.72
N TYR A 61 -0.21 4.30 12.40
CA TYR A 61 -0.01 5.59 13.04
C TYR A 61 0.17 6.63 11.96
N CYS A 62 -0.70 7.63 11.94
CA CYS A 62 -0.62 8.75 11.01
C CYS A 62 -0.55 10.07 11.79
N LYS A 63 0.37 10.93 11.39
CA LYS A 63 0.48 12.27 11.94
C LYS A 63 0.27 13.29 10.83
N TYR A 64 -0.70 14.18 11.01
CA TYR A 64 -1.00 15.27 10.09
C TYR A 64 -0.07 16.45 10.38
N LEU A 65 0.42 17.12 9.33
CA LEU A 65 1.43 18.16 9.50
C LEU A 65 0.86 19.49 10.00
N LYS A 66 -0.39 19.83 9.64
CA LYS A 66 -0.95 21.15 9.92
C LYS A 66 -1.88 21.23 11.13
N ASN A 67 -2.50 20.13 11.54
CA ASN A 67 -3.63 20.19 12.46
C ASN A 67 -3.41 19.51 13.80
N ASN A 68 -2.20 19.12 14.15
CA ASN A 68 -1.93 18.29 15.33
C ASN A 68 -2.85 17.08 15.45
N LYS A 69 -3.36 16.62 14.31
CA LYS A 69 -4.26 15.48 14.21
C LYS A 69 -3.45 14.20 14.13
N ILE A 70 -3.83 13.22 14.89
CA ILE A 70 -3.20 11.90 14.93
C ILE A 70 -4.27 10.85 14.71
N LEU A 71 -3.98 9.88 13.86
CA LEU A 71 -4.82 8.72 13.62
C LEU A 71 -4.03 7.48 14.01
N VAL A 72 -4.59 6.67 14.90
CA VAL A 72 -3.90 5.48 15.44
C VAL A 72 -4.86 4.30 15.45
N SER A 73 -4.39 3.14 15.01
CA SER A 73 -5.08 1.87 15.22
C SER A 73 -4.16 0.89 15.96
N ASN A 74 -4.72 0.24 16.98
CA ASN A 74 -4.02 -0.84 17.71
C ASN A 74 -4.43 -2.25 17.24
N GLY A 75 -5.19 -2.34 16.16
CA GLY A 75 -5.71 -3.60 15.63
C GLY A 75 -7.16 -3.87 15.98
N LYS A 76 -7.70 -3.21 17.00
CA LYS A 76 -9.10 -3.34 17.42
C LYS A 76 -9.88 -2.04 17.29
N SER A 77 -9.28 -0.94 17.66
CA SER A 77 -9.90 0.37 17.67
C SER A 77 -9.11 1.36 16.84
N LEU A 78 -9.83 2.22 16.14
CA LEU A 78 -9.28 3.36 15.44
C LEU A 78 -9.54 4.60 16.29
N VAL A 79 -8.50 5.36 16.59
CA VAL A 79 -8.57 6.59 17.37
C VAL A 79 -8.12 7.75 16.51
N ILE A 80 -8.94 8.79 16.46
CA ILE A 80 -8.61 10.06 15.82
C ILE A 80 -8.55 11.11 16.91
N LYS A 81 -7.36 11.66 17.13
CA LYS A 81 -7.15 12.70 18.14
C LYS A 81 -6.79 14.00 17.46
N THR A 82 -7.51 15.06 17.82
CA THR A 82 -7.18 16.42 17.42
C THR A 82 -6.76 17.21 18.65
N LYS A 83 -6.43 18.50 18.48
CA LYS A 83 -6.06 19.36 19.61
C LYS A 83 -7.18 19.46 20.67
N THR A 84 -8.45 19.40 20.23
CA THR A 84 -9.60 19.65 21.09
C THR A 84 -10.56 18.47 21.18
N SER A 85 -10.37 17.41 20.38
CA SER A 85 -11.34 16.34 20.21
C SER A 85 -10.65 14.98 20.22
N PHE A 86 -11.42 13.97 20.59
CA PHE A 86 -11.00 12.59 20.62
C PHE A 86 -12.16 11.71 20.13
N TYR A 87 -11.91 10.93 19.07
CA TYR A 87 -12.90 10.03 18.50
C TYR A 87 -12.36 8.61 18.49
N ARG A 88 -13.20 7.65 18.86
CA ARG A 88 -12.85 6.25 18.87
C ARG A 88 -13.90 5.44 18.10
N TYR A 89 -13.43 4.59 17.20
CA TYR A 89 -14.27 3.74 16.37
C TYR A 89 -13.77 2.29 16.42
N PRO A 90 -14.66 1.29 16.38
CA PRO A 90 -14.21 -0.07 16.14
C PRO A 90 -13.56 -0.17 14.76
N LEU A 91 -12.36 -0.74 14.68
CA LEU A 91 -11.63 -0.82 13.42
C LEU A 91 -12.40 -1.61 12.37
N ASN A 92 -13.08 -2.68 12.75
CA ASN A 92 -13.83 -3.54 11.84
C ASN A 92 -15.04 -2.85 11.19
N LYS A 93 -15.46 -1.70 11.71
CA LYS A 93 -16.52 -0.88 11.13
C LYS A 93 -15.99 0.24 10.25
N THR A 94 -14.68 0.33 10.07
CA THR A 94 -14.06 1.37 9.24
C THR A 94 -13.46 0.75 7.97
N PRO A 95 -13.34 1.51 6.87
CA PRO A 95 -12.68 1.03 5.66
C PRO A 95 -11.21 0.66 5.87
N LEU A 96 -10.55 1.26 6.87
CA LEU A 96 -9.16 0.96 7.19
C LEU A 96 -8.94 -0.51 7.56
N ASN A 97 -9.95 -1.18 8.09
CA ASN A 97 -9.85 -2.59 8.42
C ASN A 97 -9.44 -3.44 7.21
N LEU A 98 -9.92 -3.09 6.02
CA LEU A 98 -9.57 -3.78 4.78
C LEU A 98 -8.17 -3.40 4.29
N ILE A 99 -7.83 -2.12 4.37
CA ILE A 99 -6.52 -1.62 3.92
C ILE A 99 -5.39 -2.19 4.78
N LEU A 100 -5.63 -2.39 6.06
CA LEU A 100 -4.66 -2.94 7.00
C LEU A 100 -4.60 -4.47 6.98
N ASP A 101 -5.33 -5.12 6.09
CA ASP A 101 -5.32 -6.56 5.88
C ASP A 101 -4.52 -6.90 4.64
N LYS A 102 -3.34 -7.50 4.82
CA LYS A 102 -2.47 -7.91 3.71
C LYS A 102 -3.15 -8.89 2.76
N LYS A 103 -3.88 -9.86 3.29
CA LYS A 103 -4.56 -10.87 2.48
C LYS A 103 -5.57 -10.22 1.54
N PHE A 104 -6.32 -9.27 2.06
CA PHE A 104 -7.27 -8.51 1.25
C PHE A 104 -6.57 -7.70 0.15
N LEU A 105 -5.49 -7.01 0.49
CA LEU A 105 -4.73 -6.21 -0.47
C LEU A 105 -4.13 -7.08 -1.57
N ILE A 106 -3.54 -8.21 -1.21
CA ILE A 106 -2.95 -9.15 -2.16
C ILE A 106 -4.02 -9.69 -3.11
N LYS A 107 -5.18 -10.06 -2.59
CA LYS A 107 -6.30 -10.54 -3.40
C LYS A 107 -6.78 -9.47 -4.37
N LYS A 108 -6.88 -8.22 -3.94
CA LYS A 108 -7.26 -7.10 -4.81
C LYS A 108 -6.23 -6.87 -5.91
N ILE A 109 -4.95 -6.94 -5.60
CA ILE A 109 -3.88 -6.77 -6.58
C ILE A 109 -3.92 -7.90 -7.61
N HIS A 110 -4.16 -9.14 -7.19
CA HIS A 110 -4.31 -10.28 -8.11
C HIS A 110 -5.43 -10.09 -9.12
N ASN A 111 -6.51 -9.42 -8.71
CA ASN A 111 -7.67 -9.19 -9.56
C ASN A 111 -7.54 -7.97 -10.46
N LEU A 112 -6.48 -7.17 -10.31
CA LEU A 112 -6.22 -6.03 -11.19
C LEU A 112 -5.69 -6.51 -12.54
N LYS A 113 -6.08 -5.81 -13.60
CA LYS A 113 -5.53 -6.05 -14.93
C LYS A 113 -4.10 -5.51 -14.96
N GLU A 114 -3.19 -6.25 -15.59
CA GLU A 114 -1.79 -5.85 -15.70
C GLU A 114 -1.60 -4.50 -16.38
N GLU A 115 -2.48 -4.16 -17.32
CA GLU A 115 -2.48 -2.89 -18.04
C GLU A 115 -2.60 -1.67 -17.11
N ILE A 116 -3.22 -1.84 -15.96
CA ILE A 116 -3.40 -0.77 -14.97
C ILE A 116 -2.12 -0.55 -14.17
N LEU A 117 -1.31 -1.60 -13.99
CA LEU A 117 -0.10 -1.58 -13.18
C LEU A 117 1.15 -1.22 -13.97
N ASP A 118 1.09 -1.35 -15.28
CA ASP A 118 2.16 -0.98 -16.19
C ASP A 118 2.00 0.49 -16.60
#